data_6a3e85323a863782ca120297ddfe270b
#
_entry.id   6a3e85323a863782ca120297ddfe270b
#
_cell.length_a   1.000
_cell.length_b   1.000
_cell.length_c   1.000
_cell.angle_alpha   90.00
_cell.angle_beta   90.00
_cell.angle_gamma   90.00
#
_symmetry.space_group_name_H-M   'P 1'
#
loop_
_entity.id
_entity.type
_entity.pdbx_description
1 polymer ?
#
loop_
_entity_poly.entity_id
_entity_poly.type
_entity_poly.pdbx_seq_one_letter_code
_entity_poly.pdbx_strand_id
1 'polypeptide(L)'
;MRELQEKIVAQMGVRPNMTEEQAREEVQRRVQFLCDYAKATGTCGFVLGISGGIDSTLAGRLCQLASEKLNAEGYRAQFMAVRLPYKTQVDEEDAQKALEFIAPDKAVTFNIADAVDGFYTAYTAAVGTPISDFNKGNIKARARMIAQYALAGDPSLLVVGTDHAAESVTGFFTKFGDGGADILPLSGLNKRQNQLLLRVLGASERLWAKPPTADLLDGIPGR
;
A
#
# COMPACT_ATOMS: atom_id res chain seq x y z
N MET A 1 -26.47 5.73 14.90
CA MET A 1 -25.67 6.15 13.71
C MET A 1 -26.55 7.09 12.88
N ARG A 2 -26.00 8.06 12.15
CA ARG A 2 -26.82 8.88 11.24
C ARG A 2 -27.20 8.06 10.02
N GLU A 3 -28.42 8.18 9.50
CA GLU A 3 -28.92 7.41 8.35
C GLU A 3 -27.96 7.40 7.14
N LEU A 4 -27.37 8.55 6.82
CA LEU A 4 -26.36 8.65 5.75
C LEU A 4 -25.12 7.82 6.06
N GLN A 5 -24.67 7.77 7.30
CA GLN A 5 -23.52 6.98 7.72
C GLN A 5 -23.80 5.48 7.60
N GLU A 6 -24.99 5.02 7.95
CA GLU A 6 -25.40 3.59 7.78
C GLU A 6 -25.43 3.20 6.32
N LYS A 7 -25.96 4.08 5.47
CA LYS A 7 -25.98 3.87 4.03
C LYS A 7 -24.56 3.78 3.43
N ILE A 8 -23.65 4.67 3.82
CA ILE A 8 -22.26 4.65 3.36
C ILE A 8 -21.53 3.39 3.85
N VAL A 9 -21.68 3.03 5.12
CA VAL A 9 -21.10 1.81 5.72
C VAL A 9 -21.54 0.57 4.93
N ALA A 10 -22.84 0.47 4.61
CA ALA A 10 -23.38 -0.65 3.84
C ALA A 10 -22.84 -0.67 2.40
N GLN A 11 -22.83 0.48 1.71
CA GLN A 11 -22.31 0.59 0.33
C GLN A 11 -20.82 0.28 0.21
N MET A 12 -20.02 0.66 1.21
CA MET A 12 -18.58 0.40 1.26
C MET A 12 -18.23 -1.01 1.76
N GLY A 13 -19.23 -1.81 2.18
CA GLY A 13 -19.00 -3.15 2.71
C GLY A 13 -18.27 -3.19 4.05
N VAL A 14 -18.23 -2.07 4.79
CA VAL A 14 -17.56 -2.00 6.09
C VAL A 14 -18.37 -2.76 7.14
N ARG A 15 -17.72 -3.62 7.92
CA ARG A 15 -18.32 -4.34 9.04
C ARG A 15 -18.00 -3.62 10.35
N PRO A 16 -18.91 -2.78 10.90
CA PRO A 16 -18.68 -2.15 12.22
C PRO A 16 -18.55 -3.24 13.30
N ASN A 17 -17.76 -2.98 14.32
CA ASN A 17 -17.62 -3.86 15.50
C ASN A 17 -17.09 -5.29 15.18
N MET A 18 -16.10 -5.41 14.32
CA MET A 18 -15.42 -6.69 14.03
C MET A 18 -14.73 -7.24 15.29
N THR A 19 -14.99 -8.52 15.63
CA THR A 19 -14.29 -9.25 16.70
C THR A 19 -12.93 -9.76 16.20
N GLU A 20 -12.08 -10.23 17.12
CA GLU A 20 -10.79 -10.83 16.72
C GLU A 20 -10.97 -12.11 15.89
N GLU A 21 -11.99 -12.92 16.20
CA GLU A 21 -12.31 -14.11 15.41
C GLU A 21 -12.71 -13.72 13.98
N GLN A 22 -13.61 -12.77 13.83
CA GLN A 22 -14.00 -12.22 12.53
C GLN A 22 -12.83 -11.56 11.79
N ALA A 23 -11.87 -10.97 12.52
CA ALA A 23 -10.67 -10.42 11.92
C ALA A 23 -9.75 -11.52 11.35
N ARG A 24 -9.62 -12.68 12.04
CA ARG A 24 -8.90 -13.84 11.50
C ARG A 24 -9.56 -14.42 10.26
N GLU A 25 -10.88 -14.52 10.25
CA GLU A 25 -11.64 -14.93 9.05
C GLU A 25 -11.44 -13.94 7.90
N GLU A 26 -11.45 -12.64 8.20
CA GLU A 26 -11.25 -11.59 7.22
C GLU A 26 -9.83 -11.64 6.61
N VAL A 27 -8.80 -11.93 7.39
CA VAL A 27 -7.44 -12.20 6.89
C VAL A 27 -7.47 -13.35 5.89
N GLN A 28 -8.08 -14.48 6.25
CA GLN A 28 -8.15 -15.65 5.35
C GLN A 28 -8.90 -15.33 4.06
N ARG A 29 -10.01 -14.59 4.15
CA ARG A 29 -10.81 -14.18 2.98
C ARG A 29 -9.98 -13.30 2.02
N ARG A 30 -9.18 -12.37 2.54
CA ARG A 30 -8.34 -11.47 1.72
C ARG A 30 -7.15 -12.19 1.11
N VAL A 31 -6.52 -13.08 1.86
CA VAL A 31 -5.47 -13.97 1.32
C VAL A 31 -6.04 -14.85 0.20
N GLN A 32 -7.22 -15.43 0.38
CA GLN A 32 -7.87 -16.24 -0.66
C GLN A 32 -8.20 -15.40 -1.90
N PHE A 33 -8.74 -14.19 -1.71
CA PHE A 33 -9.03 -13.27 -2.81
C PHE A 33 -7.77 -12.95 -3.64
N LEU A 34 -6.63 -12.69 -2.99
CA LEU A 34 -5.35 -12.48 -3.67
C LEU A 34 -4.92 -13.72 -4.47
N CYS A 35 -5.04 -14.91 -3.87
CA CYS A 35 -4.70 -16.17 -4.54
C CYS A 35 -5.58 -16.41 -5.78
N ASP A 36 -6.89 -16.25 -5.64
CA ASP A 36 -7.84 -16.48 -6.73
C ASP A 36 -7.62 -15.51 -7.89
N TYR A 37 -7.34 -14.24 -7.57
CA TYR A 37 -7.08 -13.22 -8.58
C TYR A 37 -5.76 -13.49 -9.33
N ALA A 38 -4.68 -13.84 -8.63
CA ALA A 38 -3.41 -14.19 -9.26
C ALA A 38 -3.56 -15.39 -10.21
N LYS A 39 -4.29 -16.43 -9.79
CA LYS A 39 -4.58 -17.60 -10.63
C LYS A 39 -5.45 -17.22 -11.85
N ALA A 40 -6.48 -16.41 -11.66
CA ALA A 40 -7.39 -16.00 -12.73
C ALA A 40 -6.68 -15.14 -13.80
N THR A 41 -5.70 -14.32 -13.40
CA THR A 41 -4.92 -13.46 -14.31
C THR A 41 -3.66 -14.13 -14.84
N GLY A 42 -3.26 -15.30 -14.31
CA GLY A 42 -2.02 -15.98 -14.69
C GLY A 42 -0.75 -15.24 -14.25
N THR A 43 -0.85 -14.36 -13.27
CA THR A 43 0.28 -13.57 -12.78
C THR A 43 1.12 -14.32 -11.74
N CYS A 44 2.39 -13.96 -11.61
CA CYS A 44 3.36 -14.67 -10.78
C CYS A 44 3.52 -14.06 -9.36
N GLY A 45 2.49 -13.40 -8.85
CA GLY A 45 2.48 -12.83 -7.50
C GLY A 45 2.25 -11.32 -7.44
N PHE A 46 2.92 -10.63 -6.49
CA PHE A 46 2.54 -9.28 -6.09
C PHE A 46 3.75 -8.36 -5.92
N VAL A 47 3.56 -7.06 -6.17
CA VAL A 47 4.51 -6.01 -5.82
C VAL A 47 3.79 -4.90 -5.06
N LEU A 48 4.41 -4.38 -3.99
CA LEU A 48 3.84 -3.32 -3.17
C LEU A 48 4.92 -2.41 -2.58
N GLY A 49 4.66 -1.10 -2.63
CA GLY A 49 5.43 -0.10 -1.92
C GLY A 49 5.23 -0.16 -0.40
N ILE A 50 6.30 -0.34 0.37
CA ILE A 50 6.26 -0.41 1.84
C ILE A 50 6.77 0.90 2.43
N SER A 51 5.86 1.69 2.99
CA SER A 51 6.16 2.96 3.67
C SER A 51 6.46 2.82 5.16
N GLY A 52 6.15 1.67 5.76
CA GLY A 52 6.16 1.47 7.21
C GLY A 52 4.89 1.98 7.92
N GLY A 53 3.88 2.40 7.15
CA GLY A 53 2.53 2.72 7.66
C GLY A 53 1.68 1.46 7.87
N ILE A 54 0.56 1.63 8.62
CA ILE A 54 -0.38 0.53 8.96
C ILE A 54 -0.84 -0.21 7.70
N ASP A 55 -1.26 0.52 6.68
CA ASP A 55 -1.93 -0.05 5.50
C ASP A 55 -0.95 -0.83 4.62
N SER A 56 0.22 -0.24 4.33
CA SER A 56 1.26 -0.93 3.55
C SER A 56 1.82 -2.15 4.29
N THR A 57 1.91 -2.09 5.61
CA THR A 57 2.35 -3.23 6.44
C THR A 57 1.32 -4.36 6.41
N LEU A 58 0.02 -4.04 6.54
CA LEU A 58 -1.05 -5.04 6.47
C LEU A 58 -1.14 -5.65 5.06
N ALA A 59 -1.24 -4.83 4.04
CA ALA A 59 -1.33 -5.31 2.66
C ALA A 59 -0.11 -6.16 2.27
N GLY A 60 1.10 -5.75 2.67
CA GLY A 60 2.32 -6.51 2.45
C GLY A 60 2.30 -7.89 3.12
N ARG A 61 1.84 -7.99 4.38
CA ARG A 61 1.72 -9.28 5.06
C ARG A 61 0.67 -10.18 4.40
N LEU A 62 -0.46 -9.61 3.96
CA LEU A 62 -1.47 -10.38 3.22
C LEU A 62 -0.93 -10.91 1.89
N CYS A 63 -0.15 -10.11 1.15
CA CYS A 63 0.51 -10.54 -0.09
C CYS A 63 1.52 -11.67 0.16
N GLN A 64 2.33 -11.56 1.21
CA GLN A 64 3.28 -12.62 1.57
C GLN A 64 2.56 -13.92 1.91
N LEU A 65 1.51 -13.86 2.74
CA LEU A 65 0.69 -15.04 3.07
C LEU A 65 0.02 -15.65 1.82
N ALA A 66 -0.39 -14.82 0.86
CA ALA A 66 -0.94 -15.30 -0.40
C ALA A 66 0.12 -15.99 -1.27
N SER A 67 1.35 -15.44 -1.35
CA SER A 67 2.46 -16.08 -2.04
C SER A 67 2.85 -17.41 -1.41
N GLU A 68 2.95 -17.47 -0.07
CA GLU A 68 3.20 -18.71 0.67
C GLU A 68 2.13 -19.78 0.37
N LYS A 69 0.85 -19.39 0.40
CA LYS A 69 -0.27 -20.30 0.11
C LYS A 69 -0.26 -20.79 -1.33
N LEU A 70 -0.06 -19.90 -2.29
CA LEU A 70 0.04 -20.24 -3.72
C LEU A 70 1.17 -21.24 -3.96
N ASN A 71 2.34 -21.01 -3.37
CA ASN A 71 3.49 -21.91 -3.50
C ASN A 71 3.23 -23.29 -2.85
N ALA A 72 2.53 -23.34 -1.72
CA ALA A 72 2.13 -24.59 -1.08
C ALA A 72 1.13 -25.40 -1.94
N GLU A 73 0.36 -24.74 -2.79
CA GLU A 73 -0.55 -25.35 -3.77
C GLU A 73 0.14 -25.69 -5.11
N GLY A 74 1.47 -25.50 -5.21
CA GLY A 74 2.24 -25.78 -6.42
C GLY A 74 2.20 -24.67 -7.49
N TYR A 75 1.60 -23.50 -7.17
CA TYR A 75 1.61 -22.34 -8.04
C TYR A 75 2.89 -21.52 -7.78
N ARG A 76 3.56 -21.08 -8.84
CA ARG A 76 4.77 -20.29 -8.68
C ARG A 76 4.43 -18.81 -8.44
N ALA A 77 4.56 -18.34 -7.21
CA ALA A 77 4.29 -16.95 -6.83
C ALA A 77 5.42 -16.37 -5.97
N GLN A 78 5.59 -15.04 -6.05
CA GLN A 78 6.48 -14.27 -5.17
C GLN A 78 5.83 -12.96 -4.72
N PHE A 79 6.18 -12.49 -3.54
CA PHE A 79 5.89 -11.14 -3.11
C PHE A 79 7.16 -10.27 -3.12
N MET A 80 7.13 -9.16 -3.85
CA MET A 80 8.20 -8.16 -3.91
C MET A 80 7.79 -6.92 -3.12
N ALA A 81 8.40 -6.70 -1.97
CA ALA A 81 8.27 -5.47 -1.20
C ALA A 81 9.24 -4.41 -1.72
N VAL A 82 8.75 -3.20 -1.98
CA VAL A 82 9.57 -2.13 -2.56
C VAL A 82 9.63 -0.94 -1.61
N ARG A 83 10.83 -0.51 -1.25
CA ARG A 83 11.09 0.78 -0.60
C ARG A 83 11.23 1.84 -1.68
N LEU A 84 10.48 2.94 -1.57
CA LEU A 84 10.40 4.01 -2.57
C LEU A 84 10.72 5.39 -1.95
N PRO A 85 11.92 5.58 -1.36
CA PRO A 85 12.28 6.84 -0.74
C PRO A 85 12.45 7.95 -1.79
N TYR A 86 12.09 9.18 -1.39
CA TYR A 86 12.53 10.39 -2.06
C TYR A 86 13.71 10.98 -1.25
N LYS A 87 14.94 10.83 -1.78
CA LYS A 87 16.18 11.17 -1.06
C LYS A 87 16.34 10.33 0.23
N THR A 88 16.44 10.98 1.39
CA THR A 88 16.53 10.31 2.69
C THR A 88 15.13 10.22 3.30
N GLN A 89 14.74 9.03 3.74
CA GLN A 89 13.44 8.82 4.37
C GLN A 89 13.56 8.94 5.90
N VAL A 90 12.69 9.75 6.51
CA VAL A 90 12.68 9.97 7.95
C VAL A 90 12.20 8.72 8.71
N ASP A 91 11.29 7.95 8.11
CA ASP A 91 10.65 6.77 8.72
C ASP A 91 11.36 5.44 8.38
N GLU A 92 12.67 5.47 8.08
CA GLU A 92 13.45 4.28 7.68
C GLU A 92 13.34 3.13 8.69
N GLU A 93 13.43 3.42 9.99
CA GLU A 93 13.35 2.41 11.04
C GLU A 93 11.98 1.70 11.07
N ASP A 94 10.89 2.45 10.88
CA ASP A 94 9.54 1.87 10.86
C ASP A 94 9.33 0.98 9.63
N ALA A 95 9.89 1.38 8.51
CA ALA A 95 9.80 0.57 7.31
C ALA A 95 10.66 -0.71 7.40
N GLN A 96 11.81 -0.67 8.06
CA GLN A 96 12.59 -1.89 8.32
C GLN A 96 11.82 -2.84 9.23
N LYS A 97 11.20 -2.35 10.31
CA LYS A 97 10.34 -3.17 11.18
C LYS A 97 9.13 -3.75 10.45
N ALA A 98 8.54 -2.98 9.54
CA ALA A 98 7.47 -3.50 8.69
C ALA A 98 7.97 -4.63 7.79
N LEU A 99 9.14 -4.49 7.15
CA LEU A 99 9.73 -5.54 6.32
C LEU A 99 10.10 -6.79 7.13
N GLU A 100 10.62 -6.64 8.35
CA GLU A 100 10.87 -7.77 9.26
C GLU A 100 9.61 -8.53 9.60
N PHE A 101 8.50 -7.83 9.89
CA PHE A 101 7.20 -8.43 10.17
C PHE A 101 6.57 -9.08 8.94
N ILE A 102 6.66 -8.44 7.78
CA ILE A 102 6.11 -8.93 6.51
C ILE A 102 6.89 -10.17 6.05
N ALA A 103 8.21 -10.18 6.21
CA ALA A 103 9.14 -11.21 5.72
C ALA A 103 8.95 -11.54 4.23
N PRO A 104 9.08 -10.54 3.32
CA PRO A 104 8.79 -10.70 1.89
C PRO A 104 9.78 -11.65 1.22
N ASP A 105 9.36 -12.34 0.15
CA ASP A 105 10.24 -13.20 -0.67
C ASP A 105 11.38 -12.39 -1.29
N LYS A 106 11.11 -11.12 -1.63
CA LYS A 106 12.09 -10.19 -2.18
C LYS A 106 11.87 -8.77 -1.65
N ALA A 107 12.93 -8.12 -1.21
CA ALA A 107 12.92 -6.69 -0.84
C ALA A 107 13.84 -5.90 -1.79
N VAL A 108 13.34 -4.77 -2.30
CA VAL A 108 14.05 -3.88 -3.22
C VAL A 108 13.93 -2.45 -2.73
N THR A 109 14.99 -1.66 -2.87
CA THR A 109 14.94 -0.20 -2.67
C THR A 109 15.12 0.50 -4.01
N PHE A 110 14.14 1.33 -4.38
CA PHE A 110 14.15 2.14 -5.59
C PHE A 110 13.97 3.62 -5.18
N ASN A 111 15.05 4.40 -5.20
CA ASN A 111 14.99 5.82 -4.87
C ASN A 111 14.37 6.60 -6.04
N ILE A 112 13.27 7.31 -5.79
CA ILE A 112 12.54 8.06 -6.81
C ILE A 112 13.09 9.49 -7.03
N ALA A 113 14.15 9.90 -6.33
CA ALA A 113 14.63 11.28 -6.34
C ALA A 113 15.03 11.76 -7.73
N ASP A 114 15.82 10.98 -8.46
CA ASP A 114 16.30 11.38 -9.81
C ASP A 114 15.12 11.57 -10.79
N ALA A 115 14.11 10.71 -10.72
CA ALA A 115 12.91 10.83 -11.56
C ALA A 115 12.09 12.08 -11.21
N VAL A 116 11.88 12.36 -9.92
CA VAL A 116 11.12 13.52 -9.44
C VAL A 116 11.86 14.82 -9.72
N ASP A 117 13.17 14.88 -9.43
CA ASP A 117 14.01 16.06 -9.64
C ASP A 117 14.20 16.36 -11.14
N GLY A 118 14.33 15.31 -11.96
CA GLY A 118 14.33 15.43 -13.42
C GLY A 118 13.01 16.02 -13.97
N PHE A 119 11.89 15.53 -13.47
CA PHE A 119 10.58 16.05 -13.83
C PHE A 119 10.40 17.51 -13.41
N TYR A 120 10.83 17.88 -12.20
CA TYR A 120 10.82 19.24 -11.70
C TYR A 120 11.63 20.18 -12.59
N THR A 121 12.83 19.78 -12.99
CA THR A 121 13.72 20.54 -13.88
C THR A 121 13.07 20.74 -15.26
N ALA A 122 12.53 19.68 -15.86
CA ALA A 122 11.86 19.75 -17.15
C ALA A 122 10.60 20.64 -17.10
N TYR A 123 9.81 20.55 -16.03
CA TYR A 123 8.63 21.40 -15.82
C TYR A 123 9.04 22.88 -15.75
N THR A 124 10.03 23.22 -14.92
CA THR A 124 10.49 24.61 -14.74
C THR A 124 11.03 25.21 -16.05
N ALA A 125 11.76 24.41 -16.83
CA ALA A 125 12.25 24.82 -18.15
C ALA A 125 11.11 25.06 -19.15
N ALA A 126 10.05 24.26 -19.12
CA ALA A 126 8.92 24.38 -20.04
C ALA A 126 7.95 25.50 -19.68
N VAL A 127 7.71 25.74 -18.38
CA VAL A 127 6.67 26.66 -17.88
C VAL A 127 7.25 28.01 -17.44
N GLY A 128 8.54 28.09 -17.14
CA GLY A 128 9.23 29.30 -16.66
C GLY A 128 9.03 29.60 -15.19
N THR A 129 8.25 28.78 -14.45
CA THR A 129 8.03 28.93 -13.00
C THR A 129 8.16 27.59 -12.30
N PRO A 130 8.59 27.56 -11.02
CA PRO A 130 8.68 26.32 -10.25
C PRO A 130 7.29 25.72 -10.02
N ILE A 131 7.23 24.38 -9.96
CA ILE A 131 6.01 23.68 -9.57
C ILE A 131 5.74 23.86 -8.07
N SER A 132 4.47 23.96 -7.68
CA SER A 132 4.11 24.07 -6.25
C SER A 132 4.47 22.79 -5.47
N ASP A 133 4.74 22.94 -4.18
CA ASP A 133 5.08 21.81 -3.30
C ASP A 133 3.97 20.74 -3.28
N PHE A 134 2.70 21.15 -3.24
CA PHE A 134 1.56 20.24 -3.37
C PHE A 134 1.61 19.41 -4.67
N ASN A 135 1.87 20.04 -5.82
CA ASN A 135 1.96 19.31 -7.08
C ASN A 135 3.22 18.45 -7.16
N LYS A 136 4.32 18.87 -6.54
CA LYS A 136 5.52 18.05 -6.40
C LYS A 136 5.24 16.79 -5.58
N GLY A 137 4.45 16.89 -4.50
CA GLY A 137 3.96 15.73 -3.75
C GLY A 137 3.19 14.74 -4.62
N ASN A 138 2.30 15.24 -5.48
CA ASN A 138 1.59 14.41 -6.45
C ASN A 138 2.52 13.74 -7.48
N ILE A 139 3.61 14.41 -7.88
CA ILE A 139 4.63 13.80 -8.75
C ILE A 139 5.35 12.67 -8.01
N LYS A 140 5.71 12.84 -6.73
CA LYS A 140 6.31 11.79 -5.91
C LYS A 140 5.42 10.54 -5.86
N ALA A 141 4.11 10.71 -5.60
CA ALA A 141 3.16 9.60 -5.56
C ALA A 141 3.08 8.88 -6.93
N ARG A 142 3.04 9.62 -8.03
CA ARG A 142 3.03 9.06 -9.40
C ARG A 142 4.34 8.38 -9.77
N ALA A 143 5.48 8.93 -9.38
CA ALA A 143 6.79 8.28 -9.59
C ALA A 143 6.90 6.95 -8.85
N ARG A 144 6.35 6.85 -7.63
CA ARG A 144 6.23 5.59 -6.88
C ARG A 144 5.37 4.56 -7.61
N MET A 145 4.24 4.98 -8.17
CA MET A 145 3.39 4.11 -8.99
C MET A 145 4.12 3.61 -10.23
N ILE A 146 4.76 4.49 -11.00
CA ILE A 146 5.53 4.12 -12.20
C ILE A 146 6.62 3.10 -11.84
N ALA A 147 7.37 3.32 -10.75
CA ALA A 147 8.40 2.40 -10.29
C ALA A 147 7.85 1.00 -9.97
N GLN A 148 6.69 0.92 -9.30
CA GLN A 148 6.04 -0.36 -8.99
C GLN A 148 5.61 -1.11 -10.27
N TYR A 149 4.98 -0.43 -11.23
CA TYR A 149 4.61 -1.04 -12.51
C TYR A 149 5.83 -1.47 -13.34
N ALA A 150 6.91 -0.67 -13.33
CA ALA A 150 8.15 -1.06 -14.00
C ALA A 150 8.78 -2.33 -13.38
N LEU A 151 8.76 -2.44 -12.05
CA LEU A 151 9.27 -3.61 -11.32
C LEU A 151 8.36 -4.84 -11.47
N ALA A 152 7.05 -4.62 -11.69
CA ALA A 152 6.06 -5.66 -11.87
C ALA A 152 6.10 -6.30 -13.26
N GLY A 153 6.45 -5.56 -14.30
CA GLY A 153 6.26 -5.94 -15.69
C GLY A 153 6.96 -7.24 -16.08
N ASP A 154 8.30 -7.28 -15.98
CA ASP A 154 9.09 -8.43 -16.40
C ASP A 154 8.76 -9.72 -15.60
N PRO A 155 8.65 -9.70 -14.26
CA PRO A 155 8.29 -10.88 -13.50
C PRO A 155 6.77 -11.19 -13.51
N SER A 156 5.96 -10.42 -14.22
CA SER A 156 4.50 -10.59 -14.30
C SER A 156 3.81 -10.58 -12.92
N LEU A 157 4.03 -9.52 -12.13
CA LEU A 157 3.43 -9.31 -10.82
C LEU A 157 2.25 -8.34 -10.90
N LEU A 158 1.30 -8.48 -9.98
CA LEU A 158 0.22 -7.52 -9.76
C LEU A 158 0.71 -6.37 -8.87
N VAL A 159 0.46 -5.14 -9.29
CA VAL A 159 0.68 -3.96 -8.44
C VAL A 159 -0.45 -3.86 -7.44
N VAL A 160 -0.10 -3.90 -6.15
CA VAL A 160 -1.05 -3.86 -5.04
C VAL A 160 -1.17 -2.44 -4.50
N GLY A 161 -2.41 -1.98 -4.34
CA GLY A 161 -2.71 -0.72 -3.68
C GLY A 161 -3.20 -0.92 -2.24
N THR A 162 -3.09 0.13 -1.45
CA THR A 162 -3.45 0.14 -0.03
C THR A 162 -4.76 0.87 0.26
N ASP A 163 -5.47 1.33 -0.75
CA ASP A 163 -6.71 2.09 -0.61
C ASP A 163 -7.76 1.29 0.18
N HIS A 164 -8.40 1.96 1.11
CA HIS A 164 -9.42 1.39 1.98
C HIS A 164 -10.63 2.33 2.11
N ALA A 165 -11.74 1.84 2.68
CA ALA A 165 -13.01 2.57 2.72
C ALA A 165 -12.92 3.98 3.30
N ALA A 166 -12.10 4.22 4.32
CA ALA A 166 -11.96 5.55 4.91
C ALA A 166 -11.28 6.55 3.96
N GLU A 167 -10.28 6.13 3.20
CA GLU A 167 -9.60 6.96 2.18
C GLU A 167 -10.53 7.23 1.00
N SER A 168 -11.27 6.21 0.55
CA SER A 168 -12.25 6.36 -0.54
C SER A 168 -13.35 7.37 -0.20
N VAL A 169 -13.85 7.38 1.04
CA VAL A 169 -14.88 8.35 1.48
C VAL A 169 -14.34 9.77 1.58
N THR A 170 -13.09 9.94 2.00
CA THR A 170 -12.46 11.27 2.16
C THR A 170 -11.80 11.79 0.89
N GLY A 171 -11.59 10.93 -0.13
CA GLY A 171 -10.84 11.28 -1.32
C GLY A 171 -9.34 11.51 -1.05
N PHE A 172 -8.80 10.89 -0.01
CA PHE A 172 -7.41 11.07 0.42
C PHE A 172 -6.47 10.15 -0.34
N PHE A 173 -6.24 10.45 -1.61
CA PHE A 173 -5.29 9.75 -2.48
C PHE A 173 -4.85 10.66 -3.65
N THR A 174 -3.72 10.38 -4.24
CA THR A 174 -3.29 11.01 -5.50
C THR A 174 -3.84 10.21 -6.69
N LYS A 175 -4.66 10.86 -7.52
CA LYS A 175 -5.17 10.24 -8.75
C LYS A 175 -4.02 9.78 -9.65
N PHE A 176 -4.05 8.49 -10.03
CA PHE A 176 -2.97 7.84 -10.78
C PHE A 176 -1.60 7.88 -10.07
N GLY A 177 -1.60 7.96 -8.74
CA GLY A 177 -0.44 7.80 -7.89
C GLY A 177 -0.60 6.54 -7.04
N ASP A 178 -0.75 6.70 -5.73
CA ASP A 178 -1.04 5.60 -4.79
C ASP A 178 -2.36 4.87 -5.10
N GLY A 179 -3.37 5.56 -5.65
CA GLY A 179 -4.60 4.94 -6.16
C GLY A 179 -4.45 4.18 -7.48
N GLY A 180 -3.27 4.18 -8.12
CA GLY A 180 -2.98 3.41 -9.33
C GLY A 180 -2.49 2.00 -8.99
N ALA A 181 -3.38 1.01 -9.02
CA ALA A 181 -3.07 -0.38 -8.68
C ALA A 181 -3.96 -1.36 -9.45
N ASP A 182 -3.50 -2.61 -9.57
CA ASP A 182 -4.27 -3.70 -10.20
C ASP A 182 -5.27 -4.33 -9.23
N ILE A 183 -4.94 -4.35 -7.93
CA ILE A 183 -5.73 -5.02 -6.89
C ILE A 183 -5.64 -4.29 -5.55
N LEU A 184 -6.77 -4.19 -4.85
CA LEU A 184 -6.93 -3.47 -3.58
C LEU A 184 -7.37 -4.41 -2.45
N PRO A 185 -6.46 -5.14 -1.79
CA PRO A 185 -6.83 -6.12 -0.76
C PRO A 185 -7.41 -5.51 0.51
N LEU A 186 -7.28 -4.20 0.73
CA LEU A 186 -7.84 -3.50 1.90
C LEU A 186 -9.20 -2.85 1.63
N SER A 187 -9.72 -2.93 0.41
CA SER A 187 -11.02 -2.37 0.06
C SER A 187 -12.12 -2.84 1.03
N GLY A 188 -12.99 -1.93 1.46
CA GLY A 188 -14.06 -2.20 2.41
C GLY A 188 -13.64 -2.23 3.89
N LEU A 189 -12.36 -2.09 4.22
CA LEU A 189 -11.89 -1.91 5.60
C LEU A 189 -11.85 -0.44 6.00
N ASN A 190 -11.93 -0.18 7.29
CA ASN A 190 -11.58 1.11 7.89
C ASN A 190 -10.28 1.01 8.69
N LYS A 191 -9.75 2.14 9.13
CA LYS A 191 -8.45 2.22 9.83
C LYS A 191 -8.39 1.34 11.09
N ARG A 192 -9.47 1.30 11.89
CA ARG A 192 -9.52 0.46 13.10
C ARG A 192 -9.49 -1.02 12.76
N GLN A 193 -10.10 -1.41 11.66
CA GLN A 193 -10.07 -2.79 11.18
C GLN A 193 -8.67 -3.16 10.67
N ASN A 194 -7.98 -2.27 9.95
CA ASN A 194 -6.59 -2.49 9.55
C ASN A 194 -5.68 -2.73 10.77
N GLN A 195 -5.85 -1.92 11.83
CA GLN A 195 -5.15 -2.13 13.12
C GLN A 195 -5.48 -3.48 13.76
N LEU A 196 -6.76 -3.86 13.77
CA LEU A 196 -7.21 -5.13 14.35
C LEU A 196 -6.64 -6.33 13.57
N LEU A 197 -6.64 -6.27 12.24
CA LEU A 197 -6.05 -7.32 11.40
C LEU A 197 -4.55 -7.47 11.64
N LEU A 198 -3.80 -6.37 11.79
CA LEU A 198 -2.38 -6.43 12.15
C LEU A 198 -2.17 -7.08 13.52
N ARG A 199 -3.01 -6.75 14.51
CA ARG A 199 -2.93 -7.36 15.86
C ARG A 199 -3.15 -8.87 15.83
N VAL A 200 -4.18 -9.34 15.13
CA VAL A 200 -4.45 -10.79 15.04
C VAL A 200 -3.41 -11.55 14.21
N LEU A 201 -2.67 -10.84 13.35
CA LEU A 201 -1.49 -11.35 12.63
C LEU A 201 -0.21 -11.36 13.48
N GLY A 202 -0.25 -10.83 14.71
CA GLY A 202 0.89 -10.82 15.62
C GLY A 202 1.86 -9.65 15.44
N ALA A 203 1.44 -8.57 14.76
CA ALA A 203 2.25 -7.37 14.63
C ALA A 203 2.51 -6.72 16.00
N SER A 204 3.71 -6.15 16.19
CA SER A 204 4.05 -5.38 17.39
C SER A 204 3.19 -4.11 17.49
N GLU A 205 3.02 -3.59 18.71
CA GLU A 205 2.26 -2.35 18.95
C GLU A 205 2.75 -1.19 18.10
N ARG A 206 4.05 -1.05 17.94
CA ARG A 206 4.65 0.00 17.12
C ARG A 206 4.12 0.00 15.68
N LEU A 207 3.84 -1.16 15.08
CA LEU A 207 3.35 -1.29 13.71
C LEU A 207 1.86 -0.98 13.57
N TRP A 208 1.01 -1.39 14.52
CA TRP A 208 -0.43 -1.17 14.41
C TRP A 208 -0.93 0.10 15.09
N ALA A 209 -0.16 0.70 16.02
CA ALA A 209 -0.54 1.94 16.71
C ALA A 209 0.11 3.20 16.10
N LYS A 210 0.93 3.06 15.05
CA LYS A 210 1.60 4.21 14.41
C LYS A 210 0.58 5.25 13.95
N PRO A 211 0.75 6.54 14.31
CA PRO A 211 -0.07 7.60 13.75
C PRO A 211 0.06 7.66 12.21
N PRO A 212 -1.02 7.93 11.47
CA PRO A 212 -0.95 8.11 10.03
C PRO A 212 -0.01 9.27 9.68
N THR A 213 0.94 9.03 8.78
CA THR A 213 1.84 10.04 8.23
C THR A 213 1.78 10.00 6.70
N ALA A 214 1.86 11.17 6.07
CA ALA A 214 2.05 11.28 4.62
C ALA A 214 3.42 11.91 4.35
N ASP A 215 4.23 11.28 3.50
CA ASP A 215 5.56 11.77 3.10
C ASP A 215 5.46 12.39 1.68
N LEU A 216 4.68 13.45 1.56
CA LEU A 216 4.43 14.14 0.29
C LEU A 216 5.05 15.54 0.22
N LEU A 217 5.02 16.31 1.32
CA LEU A 217 5.52 17.68 1.36
C LEU A 217 7.01 17.73 1.73
N ASP A 218 7.75 18.67 1.10
CA ASP A 218 9.15 18.90 1.44
C ASP A 218 9.23 19.65 2.78
N GLY A 219 10.04 19.16 3.70
CA GLY A 219 10.35 19.84 4.97
C GLY A 219 9.29 19.76 6.08
N ILE A 220 8.17 19.07 5.89
CA ILE A 220 7.16 18.82 6.91
C ILE A 220 6.91 17.31 7.01
N PRO A 221 7.72 16.58 7.82
CA PRO A 221 7.49 15.15 7.99
C PRO A 221 6.07 14.84 8.49
N GLY A 222 5.35 13.96 7.80
CA GLY A 222 4.03 13.50 8.21
C GLY A 222 2.85 14.34 7.70
N ARG A 223 3.05 15.27 6.80
CA ARG A 223 1.97 15.99 6.11
C ARG A 223 2.01 15.83 4.61
#